data_7d64fc0fa1d2a2a7f7d17038be097bc2
#
_entry.id   7d64fc0fa1d2a2a7f7d17038be097bc2
#
_cell.length_a   1.000
_cell.length_b   1.000
_cell.length_c   1.000
_cell.angle_alpha   90.00
_cell.angle_beta   90.00
_cell.angle_gamma   90.00
#
_symmetry.space_group_name_H-M   'P 1'
#
loop_
_entity.id
_entity.type
_entity.pdbx_description
1 polymer ?
#
loop_
_entity_poly.entity_id
_entity_poly.type
_entity_poly.pdbx_seq_one_letter_code
_entity_poly.pdbx_strand_id
1 'polypeptide(L)'
;MGVIGRRTRMHRASAALALTLATCLPLIALAQTLTDAPALDWEQARQRLEQVSDALAAADAAVRNKQDLQDATRLLRLPEITGEVRRLQFQKTLTLPLGSLAPVAEAFGIDSPLSFTERDWRTRPVVTAVLPLYTGGVIPAAQRAASAAHEQASAEREAQRQSLTVQLAQAYFGQRLAEQAVEVRRDVRDGLNQHLSDAGKLEREGFATRAQRLQATVARDKAEREYQKTVNDLATLKAALSTLLRSGGEVQPVSPLFVQRAPLEPVARFERTAQARQPQIARLRAMVAQAEQGVRVQQAKLKPQIFAFGQYDFRRRDEMLTDPDWAFGIGLKYTFLSPNSRPAQISAARAQQEQAEAGLREAENQVALGVRKAWNELETARQQFVLLDSSIAQAQENLRLQELAFREGQATSLDVIDARLGLGGARVERAQAAYQYDIALAQLLEVSGQMDRFEEFRRRADEVIDHE
;
A
#
# COMPACT_ATOMS: atom_id res chain seq x y z
N MET A 1 -56.51 -37.35 3.61
CA MET A 1 -57.58 -37.31 2.57
C MET A 1 -57.02 -36.38 1.50
N GLY A 2 -56.56 -36.82 0.49
CA GLY A 2 -57.00 -37.39 -0.79
C GLY A 2 -56.46 -36.48 -1.82
N VAL A 3 -55.56 -36.80 -2.65
CA VAL A 3 -55.45 -37.78 -3.73
C VAL A 3 -55.57 -37.11 -5.12
N ILE A 4 -54.58 -37.40 -5.98
CA ILE A 4 -54.62 -37.60 -7.45
C ILE A 4 -54.54 -36.29 -8.28
N GLY A 5 -53.73 -36.16 -9.31
CA GLY A 5 -52.94 -37.06 -10.13
C GLY A 5 -52.81 -36.60 -11.55
N ARG A 6 -51.84 -37.14 -12.21
CA ARG A 6 -51.65 -37.51 -13.63
C ARG A 6 -50.99 -36.48 -14.55
N ARG A 7 -49.79 -36.81 -15.03
CA ARG A 7 -49.41 -37.65 -16.23
C ARG A 7 -49.72 -36.96 -17.55
N THR A 8 -48.72 -36.82 -18.44
CA THR A 8 -48.27 -37.76 -19.48
C THR A 8 -47.11 -37.17 -20.27
N ARG A 9 -46.02 -37.88 -20.43
CA ARG A 9 -45.56 -38.73 -21.57
C ARG A 9 -44.91 -37.91 -22.70
N MET A 10 -43.66 -38.13 -22.96
CA MET A 10 -42.96 -39.22 -23.68
C MET A 10 -42.71 -38.92 -25.17
N HIS A 11 -41.45 -38.98 -25.59
CA HIS A 11 -40.91 -39.84 -26.66
C HIS A 11 -39.38 -39.65 -26.69
N ARG A 12 -38.54 -40.66 -26.40
CA ARG A 12 -38.02 -41.72 -27.28
C ARG A 12 -37.30 -41.13 -28.51
N ALA A 13 -36.14 -41.46 -28.85
CA ALA A 13 -35.13 -42.50 -28.62
C ALA A 13 -34.11 -42.32 -29.75
N SER A 14 -32.84 -42.58 -29.54
CA SER A 14 -32.13 -43.52 -30.41
C SER A 14 -30.67 -43.64 -29.99
N ALA A 15 -30.27 -44.84 -29.86
CA ALA A 15 -28.94 -45.34 -29.59
C ALA A 15 -28.04 -45.18 -30.83
N ALA A 16 -26.75 -44.95 -30.59
CA ALA A 16 -25.70 -45.43 -31.48
C ALA A 16 -24.40 -45.68 -30.65
N LEU A 17 -24.07 -46.90 -30.67
CA LEU A 17 -22.88 -47.66 -30.39
C LEU A 17 -21.65 -47.06 -31.08
N ALA A 18 -20.55 -46.80 -30.38
CA ALA A 18 -19.21 -46.81 -30.97
C ALA A 18 -18.11 -46.92 -29.93
N LEU A 19 -17.52 -48.04 -29.84
CA LEU A 19 -16.11 -48.38 -30.02
C LEU A 19 -15.15 -47.77 -28.98
N THR A 20 -14.81 -48.58 -27.98
CA THR A 20 -13.64 -48.50 -27.15
C THR A 20 -12.35 -48.52 -28.00
N LEU A 21 -11.63 -47.42 -28.04
CA LEU A 21 -10.23 -47.37 -28.41
C LEU A 21 -9.41 -47.03 -27.18
N ALA A 22 -8.84 -48.04 -26.59
CA ALA A 22 -7.80 -47.90 -25.54
C ALA A 22 -6.53 -47.37 -26.17
N THR A 23 -6.33 -46.04 -26.10
CA THR A 23 -5.01 -45.44 -26.33
C THR A 23 -4.26 -45.38 -25.02
N CYS A 24 -3.24 -46.26 -24.89
CA CYS A 24 -2.14 -46.10 -23.95
C CYS A 24 -1.50 -44.73 -24.17
N LEU A 25 -1.83 -43.78 -23.31
CA LEU A 25 -1.02 -42.60 -23.10
C LEU A 25 0.18 -43.01 -22.23
N PRO A 26 1.42 -42.77 -22.68
CA PRO A 26 2.57 -42.92 -21.79
C PRO A 26 2.41 -41.94 -20.65
N LEU A 27 2.48 -42.44 -19.42
CA LEU A 27 2.79 -41.61 -18.24
C LEU A 27 4.12 -40.91 -18.55
N ILE A 28 4.04 -39.70 -19.06
CA ILE A 28 5.17 -38.78 -19.01
C ILE A 28 5.31 -38.49 -17.51
N ALA A 29 6.25 -39.19 -16.89
CA ALA A 29 6.79 -38.78 -15.61
C ALA A 29 7.19 -37.31 -15.78
N LEU A 30 6.43 -36.40 -15.16
CA LEU A 30 6.91 -35.05 -14.87
C LEU A 30 8.17 -35.28 -14.00
N ALA A 31 9.32 -35.40 -14.67
CA ALA A 31 10.57 -35.10 -14.02
C ALA A 31 10.37 -33.70 -13.45
N GLN A 32 10.26 -33.59 -12.12
CA GLN A 32 10.50 -32.33 -11.43
C GLN A 32 11.91 -31.92 -11.87
N THR A 33 11.97 -31.11 -12.90
CA THR A 33 13.17 -30.30 -13.14
C THR A 33 13.36 -29.58 -11.82
N LEU A 34 14.45 -29.86 -11.14
CA LEU A 34 15.03 -28.98 -10.15
C LEU A 34 15.15 -27.64 -10.87
N THR A 35 14.11 -26.83 -10.78
CA THR A 35 14.15 -25.47 -11.29
C THR A 35 15.15 -24.78 -10.41
N ASP A 36 16.33 -24.50 -10.99
CA ASP A 36 17.28 -23.58 -10.37
C ASP A 36 16.48 -22.36 -9.87
N ALA A 37 16.77 -21.96 -8.66
CA ALA A 37 16.11 -20.79 -8.06
C ALA A 37 16.20 -19.62 -9.05
N PRO A 38 15.09 -18.94 -9.39
CA PRO A 38 15.13 -17.87 -10.36
C PRO A 38 16.12 -16.80 -9.90
N ALA A 39 17.13 -16.57 -10.70
CA ALA A 39 18.09 -15.50 -10.50
C ALA A 39 17.41 -14.17 -10.86
N LEU A 40 17.25 -13.29 -9.87
CA LEU A 40 16.64 -11.98 -10.07
C LEU A 40 17.63 -10.88 -9.73
N ASP A 41 17.82 -9.95 -10.66
CA ASP A 41 18.47 -8.69 -10.33
C ASP A 41 17.55 -7.77 -9.53
N TRP A 42 18.08 -6.69 -9.00
CA TRP A 42 17.33 -5.76 -8.18
C TRP A 42 16.07 -5.20 -8.88
N GLU A 43 16.23 -4.81 -10.16
CA GLU A 43 15.13 -4.22 -10.91
C GLU A 43 14.02 -5.24 -11.23
N GLN A 44 14.42 -6.48 -11.57
CA GLN A 44 13.49 -7.59 -11.77
C GLN A 44 12.73 -7.93 -10.47
N ALA A 45 13.45 -7.94 -9.34
CA ALA A 45 12.83 -8.16 -8.02
C ALA A 45 11.82 -7.04 -7.67
N ARG A 46 12.17 -5.77 -7.95
CA ARG A 46 11.28 -4.63 -7.75
C ARG A 46 10.03 -4.71 -8.61
N GLN A 47 10.19 -5.00 -9.92
CA GLN A 47 9.06 -5.17 -10.83
C GLN A 47 8.16 -6.35 -10.41
N ARG A 48 8.76 -7.45 -9.98
CA ARG A 48 8.00 -8.60 -9.44
C ARG A 48 7.20 -8.21 -8.22
N LEU A 49 7.79 -7.49 -7.26
CA LEU A 49 7.10 -7.01 -6.06
C LEU A 49 5.89 -6.15 -6.43
N GLU A 50 6.03 -5.22 -7.37
CA GLU A 50 4.93 -4.36 -7.82
C GLU A 50 3.76 -5.17 -8.42
N GLN A 51 4.07 -6.28 -9.11
CA GLN A 51 3.06 -7.14 -9.74
C GLN A 51 2.31 -8.04 -8.74
N VAL A 52 3.00 -8.50 -7.68
CA VAL A 52 2.45 -9.55 -6.79
C VAL A 52 1.99 -9.03 -5.43
N SER A 53 2.27 -7.77 -5.09
CA SER A 53 1.97 -7.20 -3.77
C SER A 53 0.48 -6.93 -3.58
N ASP A 54 -0.16 -7.63 -2.63
CA ASP A 54 -1.54 -7.34 -2.24
C ASP A 54 -1.68 -5.96 -1.59
N ALA A 55 -0.64 -5.48 -0.91
CA ALA A 55 -0.65 -4.15 -0.31
C ALA A 55 -0.74 -3.06 -1.38
N LEU A 56 -0.04 -3.21 -2.52
CA LEU A 56 -0.18 -2.32 -3.66
C LEU A 56 -1.53 -2.49 -4.36
N ALA A 57 -1.99 -3.72 -4.55
CA ALA A 57 -3.30 -3.99 -5.14
C ALA A 57 -4.44 -3.36 -4.31
N ALA A 58 -4.34 -3.41 -2.98
CA ALA A 58 -5.30 -2.74 -2.07
C ALA A 58 -5.22 -1.21 -2.20
N ALA A 59 -4.01 -0.64 -2.28
CA ALA A 59 -3.82 0.80 -2.49
C ALA A 59 -4.35 1.25 -3.85
N ASP A 60 -4.12 0.48 -4.93
CA ASP A 60 -4.68 0.74 -6.25
C ASP A 60 -6.21 0.68 -6.26
N ALA A 61 -6.81 -0.25 -5.52
CA ALA A 61 -8.26 -0.31 -5.33
C ALA A 61 -8.80 0.92 -4.57
N ALA A 62 -8.06 1.42 -3.58
CA ALA A 62 -8.42 2.65 -2.88
C ALA A 62 -8.37 3.89 -3.79
N VAL A 63 -7.35 3.98 -4.66
CA VAL A 63 -7.27 5.05 -5.68
C VAL A 63 -8.46 4.97 -6.64
N ARG A 64 -8.75 3.79 -7.21
CA ARG A 64 -9.93 3.59 -8.09
C ARG A 64 -11.23 3.98 -7.38
N ASN A 65 -11.43 3.57 -6.14
CA ASN A 65 -12.60 3.96 -5.36
C ASN A 65 -12.77 5.49 -5.28
N LYS A 66 -11.68 6.23 -5.00
CA LYS A 66 -11.75 7.70 -4.93
C LYS A 66 -11.93 8.35 -6.30
N GLN A 67 -11.38 7.75 -7.35
CA GLN A 67 -11.60 8.17 -8.72
C GLN A 67 -13.08 8.01 -9.12
N ASP A 68 -13.68 6.84 -8.87
CA ASP A 68 -15.09 6.58 -9.18
C ASP A 68 -16.02 7.54 -8.40
N LEU A 69 -15.70 7.82 -7.13
CA LEU A 69 -16.41 8.82 -6.34
C LEU A 69 -16.24 10.24 -6.90
N GLN A 70 -15.06 10.61 -7.40
CA GLN A 70 -14.83 11.88 -8.08
C GLN A 70 -15.67 11.95 -9.37
N ASP A 71 -15.68 10.90 -10.17
CA ASP A 71 -16.46 10.83 -11.41
C ASP A 71 -17.98 10.91 -11.13
N ALA A 72 -18.45 10.24 -10.07
CA ALA A 72 -19.83 10.36 -9.62
C ALA A 72 -20.23 11.81 -9.30
N THR A 73 -19.31 12.62 -8.76
CA THR A 73 -19.60 14.04 -8.46
C THR A 73 -19.78 14.89 -9.71
N ARG A 74 -19.26 14.47 -10.88
CA ARG A 74 -19.44 15.20 -12.14
C ARG A 74 -20.90 15.24 -12.58
N LEU A 75 -21.65 14.19 -12.21
CA LEU A 75 -23.07 14.05 -12.55
C LEU A 75 -24.01 14.87 -11.63
N LEU A 76 -23.52 15.49 -10.55
CA LEU A 76 -24.31 16.28 -9.60
C LEU A 76 -25.01 17.50 -10.24
N ARG A 77 -24.66 17.88 -11.47
CA ARG A 77 -25.31 18.94 -12.25
C ARG A 77 -26.41 18.43 -13.16
N LEU A 78 -26.56 17.12 -13.31
CA LEU A 78 -27.62 16.53 -14.10
C LEU A 78 -28.92 16.47 -13.32
N PRO A 79 -30.09 16.37 -13.99
CA PRO A 79 -31.36 16.18 -13.31
C PRO A 79 -31.38 14.81 -12.60
N GLU A 80 -31.84 14.81 -11.37
CA GLU A 80 -32.24 13.61 -10.66
C GLU A 80 -33.67 13.26 -11.07
N ILE A 81 -33.88 12.07 -11.61
CA ILE A 81 -35.18 11.58 -12.03
C ILE A 81 -35.56 10.42 -11.11
N THR A 82 -36.64 10.61 -10.34
CA THR A 82 -37.16 9.61 -9.41
C THR A 82 -38.56 9.17 -9.79
N GLY A 83 -38.79 7.86 -9.81
CA GLY A 83 -40.11 7.27 -9.91
C GLY A 83 -40.59 6.81 -8.53
N GLU A 84 -41.75 7.22 -8.14
CA GLU A 84 -42.35 6.85 -6.86
C GLU A 84 -43.76 6.32 -7.06
N VAL A 85 -44.12 5.23 -6.39
CA VAL A 85 -45.49 4.71 -6.32
C VAL A 85 -45.96 4.80 -4.90
N ARG A 86 -46.94 5.68 -4.65
CA ARG A 86 -47.57 5.86 -3.33
C ARG A 86 -48.93 5.24 -3.33
N ARG A 87 -49.27 4.43 -2.32
CA ARG A 87 -50.62 4.01 -1.99
C ARG A 87 -51.03 4.70 -0.70
N LEU A 88 -52.01 5.61 -0.80
CA LEU A 88 -52.47 6.41 0.33
C LEU A 88 -53.99 6.42 0.39
N GLN A 89 -54.50 6.51 1.58
CA GLN A 89 -55.90 6.82 1.82
C GLN A 89 -56.03 8.35 1.92
N PHE A 90 -56.89 8.92 1.16
CA PHE A 90 -57.16 10.35 1.24
C PHE A 90 -58.63 10.62 1.43
N GLN A 91 -58.95 11.79 1.97
CA GLN A 91 -60.27 12.36 1.98
C GLN A 91 -60.19 13.78 1.42
N LYS A 92 -61.03 14.08 0.44
CA LYS A 92 -61.13 15.41 -0.13
C LYS A 92 -62.58 15.82 -0.13
N THR A 93 -62.83 17.04 0.33
CA THR A 93 -64.18 17.64 0.34
C THR A 93 -64.14 18.85 -0.59
N LEU A 94 -64.94 18.81 -1.66
CA LEU A 94 -65.17 19.95 -2.55
C LEU A 94 -66.44 20.64 -2.13
N THR A 95 -66.34 21.93 -1.82
CA THR A 95 -67.50 22.79 -1.48
C THR A 95 -67.74 23.77 -2.59
N LEU A 96 -68.91 23.71 -3.18
CA LEU A 96 -69.36 24.63 -4.22
C LEU A 96 -70.44 25.58 -3.64
N PRO A 97 -70.10 26.86 -3.44
CA PRO A 97 -71.08 27.82 -3.00
C PRO A 97 -72.06 28.12 -4.14
N LEU A 98 -73.35 28.01 -3.92
CA LEU A 98 -74.40 28.26 -4.91
C LEU A 98 -74.69 29.76 -5.13
N GLY A 99 -74.05 30.64 -4.36
CA GLY A 99 -74.18 32.08 -4.52
C GLY A 99 -75.64 32.56 -4.51
N SER A 100 -76.06 33.28 -5.53
CA SER A 100 -77.45 33.83 -5.62
C SER A 100 -78.54 32.73 -5.80
N LEU A 101 -78.14 31.49 -6.17
CA LEU A 101 -79.06 30.35 -6.29
C LEU A 101 -79.29 29.61 -4.96
N ALA A 102 -78.59 29.96 -3.87
CA ALA A 102 -78.68 29.29 -2.60
C ALA A 102 -80.10 29.30 -2.03
N PRO A 103 -80.86 30.42 -2.04
CA PRO A 103 -82.27 30.43 -1.48
C PRO A 103 -83.25 29.53 -2.25
N VAL A 104 -83.03 29.41 -3.58
CA VAL A 104 -83.84 28.53 -4.46
C VAL A 104 -83.46 27.07 -4.19
N ALA A 105 -82.23 26.74 -4.09
CA ALA A 105 -81.73 25.40 -3.81
C ALA A 105 -82.19 24.90 -2.45
N GLU A 106 -82.11 25.70 -1.44
CA GLU A 106 -82.58 25.38 -0.07
C GLU A 106 -84.15 25.11 -0.06
N ALA A 107 -84.91 25.83 -0.89
CA ALA A 107 -86.35 25.57 -1.04
C ALA A 107 -86.63 24.18 -1.63
N PHE A 108 -85.73 23.59 -2.32
CA PHE A 108 -85.75 22.21 -2.88
C PHE A 108 -84.97 21.22 -2.00
N GLY A 109 -84.56 21.58 -0.79
CA GLY A 109 -83.87 20.70 0.13
C GLY A 109 -82.40 20.43 -0.25
N ILE A 110 -81.77 21.29 -1.05
CA ILE A 110 -80.37 21.20 -1.49
C ILE A 110 -79.59 22.18 -0.59
N ASP A 111 -78.65 21.63 0.23
CA ASP A 111 -77.84 22.45 1.13
C ASP A 111 -76.82 23.31 0.30
N SER A 112 -76.65 24.57 0.78
CA SER A 112 -75.65 25.48 0.25
C SER A 112 -74.61 25.83 1.34
N PRO A 113 -73.33 25.58 1.06
CA PRO A 113 -72.70 25.09 -0.20
C PRO A 113 -72.89 23.58 -0.43
N LEU A 114 -72.95 23.16 -1.68
CA LEU A 114 -72.91 21.75 -2.07
C LEU A 114 -71.55 21.19 -1.63
N SER A 115 -71.54 20.09 -0.87
CA SER A 115 -70.33 19.43 -0.41
C SER A 115 -70.25 18.01 -0.98
N PHE A 116 -69.19 17.76 -1.71
CA PHE A 116 -68.85 16.44 -2.23
C PHE A 116 -67.63 15.92 -1.50
N THR A 117 -67.79 14.84 -0.73
CA THR A 117 -66.68 14.22 -0.02
C THR A 117 -66.37 12.88 -0.62
N GLU A 118 -65.14 12.75 -1.10
CA GLU A 118 -64.57 11.49 -1.59
C GLU A 118 -63.56 10.98 -0.55
N ARG A 119 -63.63 9.69 -0.20
CA ARG A 119 -62.71 9.02 0.68
C ARG A 119 -62.39 7.65 0.11
N ASP A 120 -61.14 7.49 -0.35
CA ASP A 120 -60.74 6.21 -1.01
C ASP A 120 -59.25 5.97 -0.85
N TRP A 121 -58.82 4.72 -1.22
CA TRP A 121 -57.43 4.34 -1.37
C TRP A 121 -56.98 4.61 -2.80
N ARG A 122 -55.91 5.45 -2.92
CA ARG A 122 -55.30 5.68 -4.25
C ARG A 122 -53.89 5.17 -4.31
N THR A 123 -53.57 4.60 -5.45
CA THR A 123 -52.18 4.28 -5.86
C THR A 123 -51.77 5.31 -6.90
N ARG A 124 -50.74 6.12 -6.57
CA ARG A 124 -50.24 7.23 -7.40
C ARG A 124 -48.81 6.91 -7.86
N PRO A 125 -48.58 6.47 -9.08
CA PRO A 125 -47.26 6.43 -9.70
C PRO A 125 -46.90 7.84 -10.21
N VAL A 126 -45.84 8.41 -9.67
CA VAL A 126 -45.38 9.79 -9.99
C VAL A 126 -43.91 9.72 -10.41
N VAL A 127 -43.56 10.41 -11.50
CA VAL A 127 -42.16 10.68 -11.86
C VAL A 127 -41.85 12.13 -11.56
N THR A 128 -40.78 12.35 -10.83
CA THR A 128 -40.27 13.69 -10.49
C THR A 128 -38.86 13.85 -11.04
N ALA A 129 -38.58 14.97 -11.71
CA ALA A 129 -37.26 15.41 -12.16
C ALA A 129 -36.88 16.67 -11.41
N VAL A 130 -35.67 16.72 -10.85
CA VAL A 130 -35.13 17.91 -10.17
C VAL A 130 -33.76 18.21 -10.73
N LEU A 131 -33.58 19.40 -11.31
CA LEU A 131 -32.32 19.88 -11.85
C LEU A 131 -31.78 21.02 -10.99
N PRO A 132 -30.60 20.87 -10.33
CA PRO A 132 -29.99 21.97 -9.57
C PRO A 132 -29.41 23.03 -10.52
N LEU A 133 -29.99 24.23 -10.53
CA LEU A 133 -29.48 25.37 -11.32
C LEU A 133 -28.42 26.15 -10.55
N TYR A 134 -28.64 26.37 -9.26
CA TYR A 134 -27.71 27.04 -8.36
C TYR A 134 -27.80 26.44 -6.95
N THR A 135 -26.64 25.97 -6.43
CA THR A 135 -26.55 25.29 -5.12
C THR A 135 -25.77 26.09 -4.09
N GLY A 136 -25.60 27.42 -4.29
CA GLY A 136 -24.79 28.25 -3.39
C GLY A 136 -23.28 27.97 -3.45
N GLY A 137 -22.83 27.04 -4.30
CA GLY A 137 -21.44 26.59 -4.41
C GLY A 137 -21.16 25.20 -3.80
N VAL A 138 -22.19 24.48 -3.34
CA VAL A 138 -22.04 23.12 -2.78
C VAL A 138 -21.45 22.15 -3.83
N ILE A 139 -22.02 22.12 -5.04
CA ILE A 139 -21.55 21.19 -6.11
C ILE A 139 -20.08 21.42 -6.47
N PRO A 140 -19.61 22.63 -6.80
CA PRO A 140 -18.20 22.86 -7.08
C PRO A 140 -17.28 22.51 -5.91
N ALA A 141 -17.71 22.77 -4.67
CA ALA A 141 -16.93 22.40 -3.49
C ALA A 141 -16.86 20.89 -3.29
N ALA A 142 -17.96 20.17 -3.49
CA ALA A 142 -17.99 18.71 -3.44
C ALA A 142 -17.09 18.08 -4.52
N GLN A 143 -17.11 18.60 -5.74
CA GLN A 143 -16.24 18.15 -6.84
C GLN A 143 -14.76 18.34 -6.51
N ARG A 144 -14.38 19.51 -5.95
CA ARG A 144 -12.99 19.76 -5.54
C ARG A 144 -12.58 18.91 -4.33
N ALA A 145 -13.50 18.70 -3.39
CA ALA A 145 -13.23 17.80 -2.26
C ALA A 145 -12.99 16.36 -2.72
N ALA A 146 -13.76 15.86 -3.69
CA ALA A 146 -13.56 14.54 -4.28
C ALA A 146 -12.25 14.45 -5.07
N SER A 147 -11.86 15.51 -5.81
CA SER A 147 -10.54 15.60 -6.46
C SER A 147 -9.40 15.52 -5.43
N ALA A 148 -9.48 16.31 -4.36
CA ALA A 148 -8.48 16.28 -3.29
C ALA A 148 -8.42 14.90 -2.59
N ALA A 149 -9.57 14.22 -2.41
CA ALA A 149 -9.60 12.88 -1.86
C ALA A 149 -8.94 11.84 -2.80
N HIS A 150 -9.06 11.99 -4.12
CA HIS A 150 -8.34 11.17 -5.09
C HIS A 150 -6.83 11.43 -5.06
N GLU A 151 -6.41 12.71 -5.00
CA GLU A 151 -5.00 13.09 -4.85
C GLU A 151 -4.39 12.52 -3.56
N GLN A 152 -5.15 12.56 -2.45
CA GLN A 152 -4.75 11.95 -1.18
C GLN A 152 -4.49 10.46 -1.34
N ALA A 153 -5.43 9.71 -1.92
CA ALA A 153 -5.29 8.26 -2.11
C ALA A 153 -4.13 7.92 -3.05
N SER A 154 -3.90 8.73 -4.07
CA SER A 154 -2.76 8.57 -4.99
C SER A 154 -1.42 8.77 -4.27
N ALA A 155 -1.33 9.76 -3.39
CA ALA A 155 -0.14 9.98 -2.56
C ALA A 155 0.07 8.85 -1.54
N GLU A 156 -1.00 8.31 -0.94
CA GLU A 156 -0.94 7.15 -0.04
C GLU A 156 -0.44 5.90 -0.76
N ARG A 157 -0.92 5.66 -1.98
CA ARG A 157 -0.45 4.56 -2.83
C ARG A 157 1.06 4.69 -3.13
N GLU A 158 1.52 5.89 -3.44
CA GLU A 158 2.94 6.15 -3.72
C GLU A 158 3.81 5.95 -2.46
N ALA A 159 3.35 6.41 -1.29
CA ALA A 159 4.02 6.15 -0.02
C ALA A 159 4.15 4.64 0.25
N GLN A 160 3.08 3.88 0.01
CA GLN A 160 3.09 2.42 0.16
C GLN A 160 4.09 1.75 -0.79
N ARG A 161 4.17 2.20 -2.06
CA ARG A 161 5.13 1.69 -3.05
C ARG A 161 6.57 1.91 -2.58
N GLN A 162 6.89 3.11 -2.08
CA GLN A 162 8.23 3.44 -1.60
C GLN A 162 8.61 2.62 -0.36
N SER A 163 7.70 2.49 0.60
CA SER A 163 7.91 1.67 1.79
C SER A 163 8.14 0.19 1.48
N LEU A 164 7.37 -0.38 0.55
CA LEU A 164 7.57 -1.76 0.08
C LEU A 164 8.91 -1.92 -0.65
N THR A 165 9.38 -0.91 -1.37
CA THR A 165 10.69 -0.95 -2.03
C THR A 165 11.82 -0.96 -1.00
N VAL A 166 11.70 -0.22 0.11
CA VAL A 166 12.65 -0.31 1.25
C VAL A 166 12.62 -1.70 1.88
N GLN A 167 11.44 -2.27 2.10
CA GLN A 167 11.33 -3.64 2.63
C GLN A 167 11.97 -4.68 1.68
N LEU A 168 11.81 -4.49 0.37
CA LEU A 168 12.50 -5.32 -0.62
C LEU A 168 14.01 -5.15 -0.51
N ALA A 169 14.52 -3.92 -0.39
CA ALA A 169 15.96 -3.68 -0.22
C ALA A 169 16.50 -4.42 1.01
N GLN A 170 15.79 -4.35 2.14
CA GLN A 170 16.17 -5.06 3.36
C GLN A 170 16.21 -6.58 3.17
N ALA A 171 15.21 -7.18 2.51
CA ALA A 171 15.17 -8.61 2.28
C ALA A 171 16.21 -9.07 1.23
N TYR A 172 16.32 -8.35 0.12
CA TYR A 172 17.20 -8.66 -1.01
C TYR A 172 18.68 -8.55 -0.63
N PHE A 173 19.09 -7.37 -0.13
CA PHE A 173 20.48 -7.14 0.27
C PHE A 173 20.81 -7.82 1.61
N GLY A 174 19.80 -8.05 2.48
CA GLY A 174 19.96 -8.87 3.68
C GLY A 174 20.32 -10.32 3.37
N GLN A 175 19.72 -10.91 2.32
CA GLN A 175 20.12 -12.24 1.86
C GLN A 175 21.55 -12.23 1.31
N ARG A 176 21.94 -11.21 0.51
CA ARG A 176 23.32 -11.05 0.00
C ARG A 176 24.35 -10.95 1.12
N LEU A 177 24.05 -10.14 2.17
CA LEU A 177 24.89 -10.07 3.36
C LEU A 177 25.03 -11.43 4.04
N ALA A 178 23.94 -12.18 4.20
CA ALA A 178 23.99 -13.48 4.83
C ALA A 178 24.77 -14.51 4.01
N GLU A 179 24.70 -14.46 2.68
CA GLU A 179 25.52 -15.29 1.78
C GLU A 179 27.00 -15.02 1.99
N GLN A 180 27.41 -13.74 2.02
CA GLN A 180 28.79 -13.34 2.32
C GLN A 180 29.22 -13.82 3.72
N ALA A 181 28.36 -13.65 4.71
CA ALA A 181 28.67 -14.10 6.08
C ALA A 181 28.85 -15.62 6.17
N VAL A 182 28.07 -16.42 5.42
CA VAL A 182 28.22 -17.89 5.35
C VAL A 182 29.59 -18.25 4.77
N GLU A 183 30.04 -17.58 3.71
CA GLU A 183 31.37 -17.84 3.11
C GLU A 183 32.48 -17.50 4.09
N VAL A 184 32.46 -16.31 4.68
CA VAL A 184 33.49 -15.94 5.67
C VAL A 184 33.49 -16.90 6.87
N ARG A 185 32.35 -17.32 7.38
CA ARG A 185 32.26 -18.28 8.48
C ARG A 185 32.77 -19.68 8.07
N ARG A 186 32.56 -20.06 6.82
CA ARG A 186 33.12 -21.31 6.25
C ARG A 186 34.66 -21.23 6.25
N ASP A 187 35.22 -20.14 5.72
CA ASP A 187 36.67 -19.94 5.68
C ASP A 187 37.33 -19.98 7.07
N VAL A 188 36.69 -19.30 8.04
CA VAL A 188 37.15 -19.32 9.43
C VAL A 188 37.13 -20.74 10.01
N ARG A 189 36.03 -21.49 9.81
CA ARG A 189 35.87 -22.88 10.25
C ARG A 189 36.94 -23.78 9.62
N ASP A 190 37.11 -23.68 8.30
CA ASP A 190 38.05 -24.55 7.55
C ASP A 190 39.50 -24.25 7.93
N GLY A 191 39.82 -22.94 8.12
CA GLY A 191 41.12 -22.55 8.60
C GLY A 191 41.40 -23.00 10.03
N LEU A 192 40.42 -23.00 10.93
CA LEU A 192 40.59 -23.54 12.28
C LEU A 192 40.64 -25.07 12.31
N ASN A 193 40.00 -25.77 11.37
CA ASN A 193 40.19 -27.20 11.15
C ASN A 193 41.63 -27.52 10.76
N GLN A 194 42.20 -26.75 9.83
CA GLN A 194 43.59 -26.89 9.42
C GLN A 194 44.54 -26.62 10.59
N HIS A 195 44.33 -25.53 11.33
CA HIS A 195 45.11 -25.19 12.52
C HIS A 195 45.07 -26.31 13.58
N LEU A 196 43.90 -26.92 13.84
CA LEU A 196 43.76 -28.04 14.76
C LEU A 196 44.58 -29.27 14.28
N SER A 197 44.55 -29.54 13.00
CA SER A 197 45.36 -30.63 12.38
C SER A 197 46.84 -30.40 12.61
N ASP A 198 47.33 -29.17 12.37
CA ASP A 198 48.72 -28.81 12.51
C ASP A 198 49.16 -28.79 13.98
N ALA A 199 48.36 -28.26 14.91
CA ALA A 199 48.59 -28.35 16.35
C ALA A 199 48.68 -29.80 16.82
N GLY A 200 47.88 -30.72 16.24
CA GLY A 200 47.94 -32.15 16.56
C GLY A 200 49.19 -32.84 16.01
N LYS A 201 49.75 -32.40 14.88
CA LYS A 201 51.06 -32.87 14.36
C LYS A 201 52.18 -32.42 15.27
N LEU A 202 52.21 -31.13 15.60
CA LEU A 202 53.24 -30.52 16.46
C LEU A 202 53.23 -31.10 17.89
N GLU A 203 52.05 -31.42 18.46
CA GLU A 203 51.94 -32.13 19.75
C GLU A 203 52.62 -33.52 19.69
N ARG A 204 52.38 -34.28 18.62
CA ARG A 204 53.01 -35.62 18.46
C ARG A 204 54.54 -35.55 18.31
N GLU A 205 55.03 -34.48 17.71
CA GLU A 205 56.46 -34.23 17.52
C GLU A 205 57.10 -33.57 18.76
N GLY A 206 56.31 -33.20 19.77
CA GLY A 206 56.79 -32.53 21.01
C GLY A 206 57.00 -31.04 20.93
N PHE A 207 56.62 -30.39 19.83
CA PHE A 207 56.76 -28.94 19.56
C PHE A 207 55.54 -28.14 20.07
N ALA A 208 54.38 -28.77 20.31
CA ALA A 208 53.23 -28.14 20.92
C ALA A 208 52.73 -28.87 22.15
N THR A 209 52.05 -28.17 23.06
CA THR A 209 51.45 -28.74 24.26
C THR A 209 50.04 -29.28 23.99
N ARG A 210 49.62 -30.26 24.81
CA ARG A 210 48.21 -30.73 24.81
C ARG A 210 47.21 -29.61 25.03
N ALA A 211 47.57 -28.59 25.84
CA ALA A 211 46.73 -27.42 26.09
C ALA A 211 46.46 -26.63 24.77
N GLN A 212 47.50 -26.41 23.95
CA GLN A 212 47.39 -25.71 22.68
C GLN A 212 46.43 -26.45 21.68
N ARG A 213 46.55 -27.78 21.60
CA ARG A 213 45.61 -28.59 20.80
C ARG A 213 44.18 -28.50 21.31
N LEU A 214 43.96 -28.58 22.64
CA LEU A 214 42.64 -28.42 23.23
C LEU A 214 42.04 -27.03 22.97
N GLN A 215 42.83 -25.97 23.01
CA GLN A 215 42.43 -24.60 22.61
C GLN A 215 41.97 -24.57 21.13
N ALA A 216 42.75 -25.15 20.22
CA ALA A 216 42.37 -25.25 18.83
C ALA A 216 41.08 -26.06 18.62
N THR A 217 40.86 -27.14 19.41
CA THR A 217 39.63 -27.92 19.36
C THR A 217 38.42 -27.07 19.76
N VAL A 218 38.51 -26.34 20.90
CA VAL A 218 37.42 -25.47 21.36
C VAL A 218 37.12 -24.35 20.37
N ALA A 219 38.15 -23.74 19.77
CA ALA A 219 37.98 -22.67 18.76
C ALA A 219 37.29 -23.21 17.50
N ARG A 220 37.72 -24.38 17.01
CA ARG A 220 37.07 -25.07 15.86
C ARG A 220 35.61 -25.38 16.14
N ASP A 221 35.29 -25.96 17.30
CA ASP A 221 33.92 -26.30 17.68
C ASP A 221 33.03 -25.05 17.80
N LYS A 222 33.59 -23.92 18.26
CA LYS A 222 32.90 -22.64 18.27
C LYS A 222 32.63 -22.14 16.86
N ALA A 223 33.62 -22.20 15.96
CA ALA A 223 33.49 -21.76 14.58
C ALA A 223 32.46 -22.61 13.80
N GLU A 224 32.41 -23.93 14.05
CA GLU A 224 31.39 -24.81 13.46
C GLU A 224 29.98 -24.39 13.90
N ARG A 225 29.76 -24.12 15.18
CA ARG A 225 28.44 -23.63 15.66
C ARG A 225 28.05 -22.30 15.04
N GLU A 226 28.99 -21.36 14.91
CA GLU A 226 28.71 -20.05 14.26
C GLU A 226 28.40 -20.22 12.78
N TYR A 227 29.12 -21.10 12.08
CA TYR A 227 28.85 -21.43 10.67
C TYR A 227 27.43 -22.02 10.52
N GLN A 228 27.05 -23.02 11.31
CA GLN A 228 25.72 -23.64 11.24
C GLN A 228 24.61 -22.65 11.56
N LYS A 229 24.83 -21.78 12.56
CA LYS A 229 23.88 -20.69 12.87
C LYS A 229 23.70 -19.78 11.65
N THR A 230 24.78 -19.32 11.02
CA THR A 230 24.71 -18.41 9.86
C THR A 230 24.02 -19.06 8.66
N VAL A 231 24.20 -20.36 8.44
CA VAL A 231 23.48 -21.13 7.40
C VAL A 231 21.98 -21.14 7.66
N ASN A 232 21.55 -21.33 8.92
CA ASN A 232 20.13 -21.28 9.28
C ASN A 232 19.54 -19.87 9.17
N ASP A 233 20.31 -18.84 9.52
CA ASP A 233 19.92 -17.44 9.35
C ASP A 233 19.70 -17.11 7.87
N LEU A 234 20.61 -17.56 6.99
CA LEU A 234 20.46 -17.44 5.53
C LEU A 234 19.19 -18.14 5.02
N ALA A 235 18.90 -19.36 5.47
CA ALA A 235 17.68 -20.07 5.08
C ALA A 235 16.42 -19.27 5.45
N THR A 236 16.40 -18.60 6.61
CA THR A 236 15.31 -17.74 7.04
C THR A 236 15.16 -16.51 6.11
N LEU A 237 16.26 -15.85 5.73
CA LEU A 237 16.24 -14.70 4.83
C LEU A 237 15.81 -15.08 3.41
N LYS A 238 16.22 -16.25 2.90
CA LYS A 238 15.73 -16.81 1.64
C LYS A 238 14.22 -17.01 1.65
N ALA A 239 13.68 -17.58 2.73
CA ALA A 239 12.24 -17.75 2.90
C ALA A 239 11.51 -16.40 2.97
N ALA A 240 12.09 -15.40 3.65
CA ALA A 240 11.51 -14.05 3.73
C ALA A 240 11.44 -13.38 2.36
N LEU A 241 12.51 -13.38 1.57
CA LEU A 241 12.53 -12.83 0.22
C LEU A 241 11.55 -13.55 -0.71
N SER A 242 11.54 -14.88 -0.68
CA SER A 242 10.62 -15.71 -1.48
C SER A 242 9.16 -15.43 -1.14
N THR A 243 8.85 -15.24 0.14
CA THR A 243 7.50 -14.86 0.62
C THR A 243 7.10 -13.48 0.13
N LEU A 244 8.00 -12.50 0.23
CA LEU A 244 7.75 -11.13 -0.21
C LEU A 244 7.49 -11.06 -1.73
N LEU A 245 8.24 -11.85 -2.52
CA LEU A 245 8.13 -11.89 -3.98
C LEU A 245 7.12 -12.94 -4.49
N ARG A 246 6.49 -13.72 -3.60
CA ARG A 246 5.55 -14.81 -3.94
C ARG A 246 6.09 -15.72 -5.05
N SER A 247 7.35 -16.11 -4.94
CA SER A 247 8.03 -16.86 -5.99
C SER A 247 7.66 -18.35 -6.05
N GLY A 248 7.00 -18.88 -5.02
CA GLY A 248 6.70 -20.32 -4.89
C GLY A 248 7.92 -21.20 -4.66
N GLY A 249 9.13 -20.66 -4.66
CA GLY A 249 10.40 -21.30 -4.43
C GLY A 249 11.47 -20.31 -4.02
N GLU A 250 12.70 -20.78 -3.72
CA GLU A 250 13.82 -19.88 -3.40
C GLU A 250 14.11 -18.92 -4.55
N VAL A 251 14.52 -17.69 -4.21
CA VAL A 251 14.98 -16.66 -5.15
C VAL A 251 16.45 -16.42 -4.89
N GLN A 252 17.24 -16.37 -5.99
CA GLN A 252 18.65 -16.04 -5.91
C GLN A 252 18.83 -14.56 -6.31
N PRO A 253 19.16 -13.67 -5.37
CA PRO A 253 19.51 -12.29 -5.68
C PRO A 253 20.91 -12.24 -6.33
N VAL A 254 21.00 -11.64 -7.53
CA VAL A 254 22.27 -11.57 -8.27
C VAL A 254 22.95 -10.20 -8.21
N SER A 255 22.22 -9.14 -7.85
CA SER A 255 22.86 -7.84 -7.65
C SER A 255 23.67 -7.85 -6.36
N PRO A 256 24.97 -7.48 -6.41
CA PRO A 256 25.82 -7.46 -5.24
C PRO A 256 25.48 -6.31 -4.28
N LEU A 257 25.99 -6.37 -3.04
CA LEU A 257 26.08 -5.20 -2.16
C LEU A 257 27.00 -4.15 -2.80
N PHE A 258 26.67 -2.87 -2.64
CA PHE A 258 27.41 -1.81 -3.32
C PHE A 258 27.65 -0.60 -2.41
N VAL A 259 28.71 0.16 -2.68
CA VAL A 259 29.01 1.42 -1.99
C VAL A 259 29.56 2.43 -3.00
N GLN A 260 29.12 3.69 -2.90
CA GLN A 260 29.79 4.82 -3.52
C GLN A 260 30.79 5.41 -2.55
N ARG A 261 32.09 5.43 -2.94
CA ARG A 261 33.15 6.05 -2.11
C ARG A 261 33.11 7.56 -2.17
N ALA A 262 32.61 8.11 -3.29
CA ALA A 262 32.49 9.56 -3.47
C ALA A 262 31.58 10.19 -2.41
N PRO A 263 31.88 11.42 -1.97
CA PRO A 263 31.02 12.15 -1.03
C PRO A 263 29.59 12.32 -1.59
N LEU A 264 28.61 12.23 -0.70
CA LEU A 264 27.21 12.42 -1.04
C LEU A 264 26.93 13.86 -1.50
N GLU A 265 25.86 14.01 -2.31
CA GLU A 265 25.29 15.31 -2.59
C GLU A 265 24.92 16.03 -1.27
N PRO A 266 24.99 17.40 -1.23
CA PRO A 266 24.64 18.12 -0.01
C PRO A 266 23.23 17.83 0.48
N VAL A 267 23.04 17.68 1.79
CA VAL A 267 21.73 17.38 2.41
C VAL A 267 20.64 18.35 2.02
N ALA A 268 20.96 19.62 1.83
CA ALA A 268 20.03 20.67 1.40
C ALA A 268 19.36 20.38 0.03
N ARG A 269 19.98 19.56 -0.83
CA ARG A 269 19.36 19.11 -2.09
C ARG A 269 18.25 18.11 -1.84
N PHE A 270 18.49 17.13 -0.96
CA PHE A 270 17.50 16.13 -0.57
C PHE A 270 16.33 16.78 0.18
N GLU A 271 16.59 17.75 1.08
CA GLU A 271 15.55 18.49 1.81
C GLU A 271 14.61 19.23 0.85
N ARG A 272 15.18 19.98 -0.12
CA ARG A 272 14.36 20.68 -1.14
C ARG A 272 13.52 19.73 -1.99
N THR A 273 14.10 18.60 -2.36
CA THR A 273 13.37 17.60 -3.15
C THR A 273 12.27 16.94 -2.33
N ALA A 274 12.52 16.63 -1.06
CA ALA A 274 11.54 16.08 -0.14
C ALA A 274 10.31 16.99 0.00
N GLN A 275 10.51 18.29 0.18
CA GLN A 275 9.41 19.26 0.25
C GLN A 275 8.52 19.25 -1.00
N ALA A 276 9.09 18.95 -2.17
CA ALA A 276 8.36 18.94 -3.43
C ALA A 276 7.73 17.58 -3.78
N ARG A 277 8.38 16.46 -3.44
CA ARG A 277 8.06 15.14 -3.98
C ARG A 277 7.66 14.10 -2.93
N GLN A 278 7.86 14.37 -1.64
CA GLN A 278 7.58 13.38 -0.59
C GLN A 278 6.07 13.08 -0.52
N PRO A 279 5.64 11.82 -0.71
CA PRO A 279 4.23 11.46 -0.77
C PRO A 279 3.43 11.80 0.49
N GLN A 280 4.05 11.72 1.67
CA GLN A 280 3.42 12.08 2.94
C GLN A 280 3.01 13.56 2.97
N ILE A 281 3.87 14.45 2.44
CA ILE A 281 3.56 15.88 2.31
C ILE A 281 2.44 16.10 1.28
N ALA A 282 2.50 15.42 0.14
CA ALA A 282 1.46 15.48 -0.88
C ALA A 282 0.09 15.04 -0.34
N ARG A 283 0.05 13.96 0.43
CA ARG A 283 -1.14 13.46 1.12
C ARG A 283 -1.76 14.52 2.04
N LEU A 284 -0.93 15.17 2.87
CA LEU A 284 -1.42 16.16 3.83
C LEU A 284 -1.85 17.46 3.14
N ARG A 285 -1.19 17.88 2.05
CA ARG A 285 -1.66 19.00 1.20
C ARG A 285 -3.04 18.70 0.61
N ALA A 286 -3.27 17.48 0.14
CA ALA A 286 -4.58 17.08 -0.35
C ALA A 286 -5.65 17.09 0.78
N MET A 287 -5.29 16.69 2.00
CA MET A 287 -6.18 16.79 3.17
C MET A 287 -6.52 18.25 3.52
N VAL A 288 -5.57 19.17 3.46
CA VAL A 288 -5.82 20.62 3.64
C VAL A 288 -6.77 21.12 2.56
N ALA A 289 -6.52 20.77 1.29
CA ALA A 289 -7.40 21.17 0.19
C ALA A 289 -8.84 20.60 0.38
N GLN A 290 -8.98 19.37 0.88
CA GLN A 290 -10.29 18.78 1.20
C GLN A 290 -10.98 19.55 2.34
N ALA A 291 -10.28 19.88 3.42
CA ALA A 291 -10.81 20.64 4.55
C ALA A 291 -11.28 22.04 4.15
N GLU A 292 -10.53 22.74 3.29
CA GLU A 292 -10.95 24.02 2.69
C GLU A 292 -12.29 23.89 1.95
N GLN A 293 -12.48 22.82 1.18
CA GLN A 293 -13.77 22.61 0.52
C GLN A 293 -14.88 22.30 1.52
N GLY A 294 -14.57 21.65 2.62
CA GLY A 294 -15.50 21.45 3.76
C GLY A 294 -16.03 22.77 4.29
N VAL A 295 -15.15 23.76 4.51
CA VAL A 295 -15.54 25.14 4.90
C VAL A 295 -16.47 25.77 3.85
N ARG A 296 -16.12 25.65 2.55
CA ARG A 296 -16.93 26.20 1.44
C ARG A 296 -18.31 25.57 1.37
N VAL A 297 -18.42 24.26 1.62
CA VAL A 297 -19.72 23.56 1.71
C VAL A 297 -20.58 24.15 2.83
N GLN A 298 -20.02 24.36 4.03
CA GLN A 298 -20.78 24.95 5.14
C GLN A 298 -21.21 26.41 4.86
N GLN A 299 -20.32 27.21 4.26
CA GLN A 299 -20.65 28.58 3.82
C GLN A 299 -21.73 28.61 2.72
N ALA A 300 -21.71 27.65 1.82
CA ALA A 300 -22.68 27.53 0.73
C ALA A 300 -24.11 27.30 1.25
N LYS A 301 -24.28 26.66 2.42
CA LYS A 301 -25.59 26.47 3.08
C LYS A 301 -26.22 27.79 3.56
N LEU A 302 -25.48 28.89 3.61
CA LEU A 302 -26.01 30.22 3.90
C LEU A 302 -26.63 30.89 2.67
N LYS A 303 -26.45 30.32 1.48
CA LYS A 303 -26.92 30.90 0.22
C LYS A 303 -28.23 30.22 -0.22
N PRO A 304 -29.10 30.92 -0.98
CA PRO A 304 -30.27 30.30 -1.57
C PRO A 304 -29.87 29.20 -2.57
N GLN A 305 -30.76 28.23 -2.76
CA GLN A 305 -30.64 27.20 -3.79
C GLN A 305 -31.75 27.40 -4.82
N ILE A 306 -31.41 27.31 -6.10
CA ILE A 306 -32.33 27.44 -7.21
C ILE A 306 -32.32 26.12 -7.97
N PHE A 307 -33.50 25.56 -8.23
CA PHE A 307 -33.67 24.31 -8.97
C PHE A 307 -34.84 24.40 -9.93
N ALA A 308 -34.74 23.75 -11.06
CA ALA A 308 -35.87 23.44 -11.89
C ALA A 308 -36.46 22.11 -11.46
N PHE A 309 -37.77 21.98 -11.52
CA PHE A 309 -38.45 20.75 -11.20
C PHE A 309 -39.54 20.44 -12.22
N GLY A 310 -39.81 19.17 -12.42
CA GLY A 310 -40.93 18.67 -13.20
C GLY A 310 -41.52 17.45 -12.51
N GLN A 311 -42.84 17.34 -12.55
CA GLN A 311 -43.58 16.21 -11.99
C GLN A 311 -44.64 15.77 -12.98
N TYR A 312 -44.80 14.46 -13.13
CA TYR A 312 -45.85 13.86 -13.98
C TYR A 312 -46.52 12.70 -13.23
N ASP A 313 -47.88 12.71 -13.17
CA ASP A 313 -48.68 11.67 -12.57
C ASP A 313 -49.27 10.79 -13.68
N PHE A 314 -49.05 9.47 -13.64
CA PHE A 314 -49.45 8.53 -14.66
C PHE A 314 -50.89 8.06 -14.55
N ARG A 315 -51.63 8.33 -13.46
CA ARG A 315 -52.99 7.90 -13.21
C ARG A 315 -53.98 9.05 -13.32
N ARG A 316 -54.62 9.21 -14.47
CA ARG A 316 -55.53 10.32 -14.79
C ARG A 316 -56.99 10.05 -14.52
N ARG A 317 -57.42 8.78 -14.36
CA ARG A 317 -58.84 8.43 -14.39
C ARG A 317 -59.63 8.72 -13.10
N ASP A 318 -58.95 8.95 -12.01
CA ASP A 318 -59.57 9.12 -10.66
C ASP A 318 -59.22 10.47 -10.03
N GLU A 319 -58.93 11.51 -10.84
CA GLU A 319 -58.52 12.80 -10.32
C GLU A 319 -59.68 13.77 -10.25
N MET A 320 -59.82 14.44 -9.13
CA MET A 320 -60.69 15.63 -9.04
C MET A 320 -60.08 16.76 -9.90
N LEU A 321 -60.92 17.58 -10.49
CA LEU A 321 -60.64 18.73 -11.38
C LEU A 321 -59.52 19.70 -10.93
N THR A 322 -58.99 19.53 -9.71
CA THR A 322 -58.00 20.46 -9.09
C THR A 322 -56.58 19.95 -8.98
N ASP A 323 -56.31 18.67 -9.31
CA ASP A 323 -54.95 18.13 -9.27
C ASP A 323 -54.35 18.15 -10.67
N PRO A 324 -53.19 18.82 -10.88
CA PRO A 324 -52.57 18.89 -12.21
C PRO A 324 -51.95 17.53 -12.60
N ASP A 325 -52.18 17.12 -13.86
CA ASP A 325 -51.55 15.93 -14.48
C ASP A 325 -50.05 16.05 -14.50
N TRP A 326 -49.52 17.26 -14.63
CA TRP A 326 -48.14 17.60 -14.64
C TRP A 326 -47.90 18.98 -14.06
N ALA A 327 -46.73 19.18 -13.49
CA ALA A 327 -46.25 20.48 -13.04
C ALA A 327 -44.79 20.61 -13.36
N PHE A 328 -44.35 21.76 -13.87
CA PHE A 328 -42.95 22.11 -14.00
C PHE A 328 -42.74 23.57 -13.61
N GLY A 329 -41.52 23.88 -13.17
CA GLY A 329 -41.21 25.24 -12.74
C GLY A 329 -39.81 25.39 -12.21
N ILE A 330 -39.54 26.58 -11.70
CA ILE A 330 -38.30 26.91 -10.99
C ILE A 330 -38.65 27.18 -9.53
N GLY A 331 -37.93 26.50 -8.63
CA GLY A 331 -38.04 26.67 -7.20
C GLY A 331 -36.84 27.40 -6.60
N LEU A 332 -37.07 28.25 -5.60
CA LEU A 332 -36.00 28.83 -4.78
C LEU A 332 -36.21 28.31 -3.34
N LYS A 333 -35.16 27.71 -2.80
CA LYS A 333 -35.15 27.23 -1.40
C LYS A 333 -34.15 28.04 -0.60
N TYR A 334 -34.60 28.68 0.44
CA TYR A 334 -33.74 29.34 1.43
C TYR A 334 -34.21 28.96 2.83
N THR A 335 -33.29 28.53 3.67
CA THR A 335 -33.59 28.13 5.04
C THR A 335 -33.29 29.28 5.98
N PHE A 336 -34.31 29.95 6.49
CA PHE A 336 -34.20 31.09 7.43
C PHE A 336 -33.76 30.65 8.82
N LEU A 337 -34.30 29.54 9.32
CA LEU A 337 -34.00 29.01 10.64
C LEU A 337 -33.68 27.50 10.51
N SER A 338 -32.64 27.08 11.17
CA SER A 338 -32.21 25.67 11.25
C SER A 338 -31.99 25.29 12.72
N PRO A 339 -32.39 24.10 13.17
CA PRO A 339 -32.09 23.63 14.53
C PRO A 339 -30.59 23.48 14.78
N ASN A 340 -29.79 23.35 13.73
CA ASN A 340 -28.33 23.33 13.81
C ASN A 340 -27.74 24.72 13.60
N SER A 341 -26.93 25.20 14.54
CA SER A 341 -26.22 26.47 14.44
C SER A 341 -25.25 26.47 13.25
N ARG A 342 -25.58 27.18 12.18
CA ARG A 342 -24.73 27.33 10.99
C ARG A 342 -23.40 28.03 11.28
N PRO A 343 -23.36 29.13 12.10
CA PRO A 343 -22.08 29.71 12.49
C PRO A 343 -21.18 28.71 13.21
N ALA A 344 -21.72 27.88 14.09
CA ALA A 344 -20.96 26.85 14.78
C ALA A 344 -20.41 25.77 13.80
N GLN A 345 -21.21 25.34 12.80
CA GLN A 345 -20.76 24.42 11.77
C GLN A 345 -19.62 25.00 10.90
N ILE A 346 -19.67 26.28 10.57
CA ILE A 346 -18.59 26.97 9.85
C ILE A 346 -17.34 27.06 10.72
N SER A 347 -17.51 27.43 12.01
CA SER A 347 -16.38 27.49 12.95
C SER A 347 -15.73 26.11 13.13
N ALA A 348 -16.53 25.06 13.26
CA ALA A 348 -16.01 23.69 13.33
C ALA A 348 -15.25 23.26 12.08
N ALA A 349 -15.77 23.59 10.89
CA ALA A 349 -15.08 23.32 9.63
C ALA A 349 -13.76 24.09 9.49
N ARG A 350 -13.70 25.35 9.96
CA ARG A 350 -12.46 26.13 10.02
C ARG A 350 -11.43 25.52 10.99
N ALA A 351 -11.87 25.07 12.16
CA ALA A 351 -11.00 24.40 13.11
C ALA A 351 -10.42 23.08 12.51
N GLN A 352 -11.21 22.35 11.71
CA GLN A 352 -10.71 21.19 10.96
C GLN A 352 -9.66 21.57 9.91
N GLN A 353 -9.86 22.71 9.21
CA GLN A 353 -8.86 23.23 8.27
C GLN A 353 -7.57 23.61 9.01
N GLU A 354 -7.66 24.36 10.09
CA GLU A 354 -6.51 24.76 10.92
C GLU A 354 -5.75 23.54 11.47
N GLN A 355 -6.47 22.48 11.87
CA GLN A 355 -5.90 21.21 12.29
C GLN A 355 -5.11 20.55 11.15
N ALA A 356 -5.66 20.51 9.94
CA ALA A 356 -4.99 19.92 8.78
C ALA A 356 -3.73 20.71 8.40
N GLU A 357 -3.80 22.06 8.41
CA GLU A 357 -2.67 22.95 8.15
C GLU A 357 -1.56 22.79 9.19
N ALA A 358 -1.91 22.68 10.48
CA ALA A 358 -0.94 22.41 11.55
C ALA A 358 -0.28 21.06 11.37
N GLY A 359 -1.05 20.03 11.01
CA GLY A 359 -0.53 18.70 10.68
C GLY A 359 0.42 18.69 9.48
N LEU A 360 0.14 19.50 8.46
CA LEU A 360 1.05 19.65 7.31
C LEU A 360 2.38 20.29 7.73
N ARG A 361 2.35 21.40 8.48
CA ARG A 361 3.58 22.06 8.97
C ARG A 361 4.43 21.11 9.84
N GLU A 362 3.80 20.35 10.72
CA GLU A 362 4.50 19.36 11.56
C GLU A 362 5.15 18.28 10.70
N ALA A 363 4.44 17.76 9.71
CA ALA A 363 5.00 16.75 8.81
C ALA A 363 6.16 17.29 7.95
N GLU A 364 6.09 18.54 7.49
CA GLU A 364 7.20 19.19 6.77
C GLU A 364 8.46 19.26 7.65
N ASN A 365 8.32 19.58 8.94
CA ASN A 365 9.42 19.60 9.89
C ASN A 365 9.97 18.19 10.14
N GLN A 366 9.08 17.19 10.32
CA GLN A 366 9.48 15.79 10.54
C GLN A 366 10.19 15.20 9.33
N VAL A 367 9.73 15.50 8.12
CA VAL A 367 10.39 15.07 6.88
C VAL A 367 11.78 15.71 6.77
N ALA A 368 11.94 17.01 7.07
CA ALA A 368 13.24 17.67 7.04
C ALA A 368 14.20 17.03 8.04
N LEU A 369 13.75 16.74 9.26
CA LEU A 369 14.55 16.01 10.25
C LEU A 369 14.89 14.59 9.79
N GLY A 370 13.91 13.87 9.22
CA GLY A 370 14.09 12.53 8.68
C GLY A 370 15.15 12.47 7.57
N VAL A 371 15.13 13.44 6.66
CA VAL A 371 16.15 13.57 5.60
C VAL A 371 17.56 13.76 6.18
N ARG A 372 17.71 14.65 7.16
CA ARG A 372 19.02 14.87 7.83
C ARG A 372 19.51 13.62 8.53
N LYS A 373 18.61 12.93 9.23
CA LYS A 373 18.95 11.69 9.93
C LYS A 373 19.42 10.62 8.93
N ALA A 374 18.62 10.34 7.89
CA ALA A 374 18.95 9.34 6.89
C ALA A 374 20.23 9.69 6.11
N TRP A 375 20.48 10.99 5.83
CA TRP A 375 21.72 11.44 5.19
C TRP A 375 22.93 11.18 6.08
N ASN A 376 22.85 11.48 7.39
CA ASN A 376 23.93 11.22 8.34
C ASN A 376 24.20 9.72 8.51
N GLU A 377 23.16 8.90 8.53
CA GLU A 377 23.25 7.43 8.59
C GLU A 377 23.97 6.87 7.36
N LEU A 378 23.59 7.35 6.18
CA LEU A 378 24.24 6.96 4.92
C LEU A 378 25.71 7.38 4.87
N GLU A 379 26.05 8.61 5.27
CA GLU A 379 27.42 9.11 5.31
C GLU A 379 28.26 8.35 6.34
N THR A 380 27.67 8.00 7.49
CA THR A 380 28.34 7.18 8.50
C THR A 380 28.65 5.78 7.96
N ALA A 381 27.71 5.13 7.31
CA ALA A 381 27.92 3.80 6.71
C ALA A 381 29.01 3.85 5.63
N ARG A 382 28.98 4.89 4.78
CA ARG A 382 30.02 5.13 3.77
C ARG A 382 31.42 5.26 4.40
N GLN A 383 31.57 6.08 5.42
CA GLN A 383 32.85 6.30 6.09
C GLN A 383 33.35 5.03 6.77
N GLN A 384 32.48 4.29 7.45
CA GLN A 384 32.81 3.01 8.08
C GLN A 384 33.33 2.01 7.05
N PHE A 385 32.63 1.89 5.90
CA PHE A 385 33.07 0.99 4.84
C PHE A 385 34.46 1.33 4.33
N VAL A 386 34.76 2.61 4.05
CA VAL A 386 36.07 3.04 3.53
C VAL A 386 37.20 2.76 4.53
N LEU A 387 36.94 2.89 5.84
CA LEU A 387 37.95 2.62 6.86
C LEU A 387 38.27 1.13 7.01
N LEU A 388 37.33 0.24 6.71
CA LEU A 388 37.50 -1.21 6.86
C LEU A 388 38.46 -1.84 5.83
N ASP A 389 38.70 -1.20 4.68
CA ASP A 389 39.65 -1.71 3.68
C ASP A 389 41.06 -1.85 4.25
N SER A 390 41.57 -0.82 4.97
CA SER A 390 42.88 -0.88 5.59
C SER A 390 42.95 -1.90 6.73
N SER A 391 41.84 -2.06 7.46
CA SER A 391 41.74 -3.02 8.57
C SER A 391 41.82 -4.47 8.07
N ILE A 392 41.18 -4.78 6.94
CA ILE A 392 41.22 -6.13 6.34
C ILE A 392 42.66 -6.45 5.85
N ALA A 393 43.31 -5.52 5.15
CA ALA A 393 44.67 -5.72 4.66
C ALA A 393 45.65 -6.00 5.83
N GLN A 394 45.53 -5.25 6.92
CA GLN A 394 46.32 -5.45 8.13
C GLN A 394 46.01 -6.77 8.83
N ALA A 395 44.74 -7.13 8.96
CA ALA A 395 44.30 -8.39 9.57
C ALA A 395 44.78 -9.62 8.76
N GLN A 396 44.77 -9.51 7.45
CA GLN A 396 45.25 -10.57 6.53
C GLN A 396 46.74 -10.78 6.67
N GLU A 397 47.52 -9.71 6.70
CA GLU A 397 48.96 -9.81 6.88
C GLU A 397 49.33 -10.29 8.30
N ASN A 398 48.58 -9.83 9.33
CA ASN A 398 48.79 -10.33 10.69
C ASN A 398 48.51 -11.84 10.79
N LEU A 399 47.43 -12.35 10.20
CA LEU A 399 47.17 -13.79 10.15
C LEU A 399 48.31 -14.54 9.49
N ARG A 400 48.81 -14.09 8.32
CA ARG A 400 49.92 -14.71 7.59
C ARG A 400 51.19 -14.79 8.47
N LEU A 401 51.50 -13.72 9.19
CA LEU A 401 52.66 -13.67 10.10
C LEU A 401 52.53 -14.59 11.32
N GLN A 402 51.34 -14.63 11.93
CA GLN A 402 51.05 -15.49 13.09
C GLN A 402 51.11 -16.99 12.69
N GLU A 403 50.58 -17.34 11.53
CA GLU A 403 50.67 -18.73 11.02
C GLU A 403 52.13 -19.17 10.72
N LEU A 404 52.95 -18.24 10.20
CA LEU A 404 54.37 -18.52 10.00
C LEU A 404 55.09 -18.67 11.35
N ALA A 405 54.92 -17.72 12.28
CA ALA A 405 55.52 -17.74 13.59
C ALA A 405 55.12 -18.99 14.41
N PHE A 406 53.86 -19.43 14.31
CA PHE A 406 53.39 -20.66 14.92
C PHE A 406 54.12 -21.89 14.41
N ARG A 407 54.34 -22.00 13.08
CA ARG A 407 55.07 -23.09 12.48
C ARG A 407 56.55 -23.13 12.93
N GLU A 408 57.11 -21.96 13.16
CA GLU A 408 58.50 -21.82 13.66
C GLU A 408 58.59 -21.94 15.21
N GLY A 409 57.48 -22.20 15.91
CA GLY A 409 57.43 -22.32 17.37
C GLY A 409 57.56 -20.97 18.13
N GLN A 410 57.41 -19.86 17.44
CA GLN A 410 57.59 -18.50 18.00
C GLN A 410 56.25 -17.86 18.40
N ALA A 411 55.13 -18.39 17.99
CA ALA A 411 53.78 -17.92 18.39
C ALA A 411 52.98 -19.04 19.02
N THR A 412 51.95 -18.67 19.80
CA THR A 412 51.07 -19.64 20.42
C THR A 412 49.88 -20.01 19.51
N SER A 413 49.22 -21.13 19.77
CA SER A 413 47.97 -21.49 19.09
C SER A 413 46.89 -20.43 19.23
N LEU A 414 46.87 -19.68 20.34
CA LEU A 414 45.90 -18.62 20.61
C LEU A 414 46.14 -17.43 19.65
N ASP A 415 47.39 -17.05 19.40
CA ASP A 415 47.70 -15.94 18.49
C ASP A 415 47.21 -16.20 17.05
N VAL A 416 47.30 -17.43 16.55
CA VAL A 416 46.75 -17.80 15.24
C VAL A 416 45.21 -17.81 15.24
N ILE A 417 44.60 -18.36 16.32
CA ILE A 417 43.16 -18.36 16.48
C ILE A 417 42.61 -16.93 16.48
N ASP A 418 43.19 -16.04 17.28
CA ASP A 418 42.75 -14.63 17.39
C ASP A 418 42.95 -13.87 16.08
N ALA A 419 44.09 -14.05 15.39
CA ALA A 419 44.32 -13.44 14.09
C ALA A 419 43.30 -13.90 13.04
N ARG A 420 42.96 -15.18 13.01
CA ARG A 420 41.97 -15.76 12.07
C ARG A 420 40.55 -15.27 12.36
N LEU A 421 40.16 -15.23 13.64
CA LEU A 421 38.87 -14.68 14.05
C LEU A 421 38.79 -13.19 13.78
N GLY A 422 39.90 -12.46 13.96
CA GLY A 422 39.99 -11.02 13.65
C GLY A 422 39.78 -10.73 12.18
N LEU A 423 40.44 -11.47 11.29
CA LEU A 423 40.24 -11.33 9.84
C LEU A 423 38.81 -11.67 9.43
N GLY A 424 38.24 -12.79 9.93
CA GLY A 424 36.85 -13.15 9.65
C GLY A 424 35.87 -12.10 10.17
N GLY A 425 36.13 -11.52 11.35
CA GLY A 425 35.34 -10.41 11.90
C GLY A 425 35.36 -9.19 10.98
N ALA A 426 36.54 -8.73 10.58
CA ALA A 426 36.70 -7.56 9.71
C ALA A 426 36.01 -7.73 8.34
N ARG A 427 36.05 -8.93 7.75
CA ARG A 427 35.35 -9.22 6.48
C ARG A 427 33.82 -9.16 6.66
N VAL A 428 33.28 -9.73 7.73
CA VAL A 428 31.83 -9.63 8.03
C VAL A 428 31.42 -8.19 8.30
N GLU A 429 32.23 -7.42 9.03
CA GLU A 429 31.97 -6.01 9.30
C GLU A 429 31.95 -5.16 8.03
N ARG A 430 32.83 -5.46 7.06
CA ARG A 430 32.83 -4.78 5.75
C ARG A 430 31.54 -5.06 4.96
N ALA A 431 31.11 -6.32 4.90
CA ALA A 431 29.86 -6.69 4.24
C ALA A 431 28.65 -6.05 4.97
N GLN A 432 28.69 -6.00 6.31
CA GLN A 432 27.66 -5.35 7.11
C GLN A 432 27.62 -3.83 6.85
N ALA A 433 28.76 -3.16 6.71
CA ALA A 433 28.83 -1.73 6.40
C ALA A 433 28.27 -1.42 5.01
N ALA A 434 28.53 -2.28 4.00
CA ALA A 434 27.95 -2.14 2.67
C ALA A 434 26.42 -2.33 2.72
N TYR A 435 25.93 -3.34 3.41
CA TYR A 435 24.50 -3.54 3.60
C TYR A 435 23.85 -2.34 4.29
N GLN A 436 24.47 -1.80 5.33
CA GLN A 436 23.97 -0.60 6.01
C GLN A 436 23.92 0.61 5.08
N TYR A 437 24.91 0.75 4.20
CA TYR A 437 24.92 1.78 3.17
C TYR A 437 23.73 1.61 2.21
N ASP A 438 23.47 0.42 1.69
CA ASP A 438 22.38 0.13 0.78
C ASP A 438 21.02 0.46 1.42
N ILE A 439 20.82 0.08 2.69
CA ILE A 439 19.57 0.35 3.41
C ILE A 439 19.42 1.84 3.75
N ALA A 440 20.49 2.49 4.22
CA ALA A 440 20.47 3.92 4.52
C ALA A 440 20.21 4.75 3.25
N LEU A 441 20.75 4.33 2.09
CA LEU A 441 20.45 4.94 0.80
C LEU A 441 18.98 4.77 0.44
N ALA A 442 18.42 3.58 0.56
CA ALA A 442 17.00 3.33 0.29
C ALA A 442 16.11 4.20 1.19
N GLN A 443 16.42 4.31 2.47
CA GLN A 443 15.70 5.15 3.43
C GLN A 443 15.81 6.65 3.13
N LEU A 444 17.00 7.13 2.74
CA LEU A 444 17.18 8.52 2.33
C LEU A 444 16.36 8.85 1.08
N LEU A 445 16.33 7.94 0.11
CA LEU A 445 15.55 8.11 -1.11
C LEU A 445 14.04 8.02 -0.86
N GLU A 446 13.60 7.16 0.07
CA GLU A 446 12.20 7.09 0.53
C GLU A 446 11.78 8.41 1.19
N VAL A 447 12.50 8.86 2.21
CA VAL A 447 12.14 10.06 2.98
C VAL A 447 12.26 11.35 2.14
N SER A 448 13.08 11.34 1.09
CA SER A 448 13.21 12.46 0.15
C SER A 448 12.29 12.35 -1.09
N GLY A 449 11.50 11.27 -1.21
CA GLY A 449 10.60 11.05 -2.34
C GLY A 449 11.33 10.80 -3.66
N GLN A 450 12.50 10.17 -3.64
CA GLN A 450 13.37 9.93 -4.78
C GLN A 450 13.71 8.46 -5.00
N MET A 451 12.86 7.54 -4.55
CA MET A 451 13.12 6.08 -4.60
C MET A 451 13.47 5.58 -6.02
N ASP A 452 12.97 6.23 -7.04
CA ASP A 452 13.27 5.91 -8.45
C ASP A 452 14.75 6.09 -8.80
N ARG A 453 15.52 6.85 -8.02
CA ARG A 453 16.97 7.04 -8.21
C ARG A 453 17.83 5.92 -7.62
N PHE A 454 17.24 4.97 -6.89
CA PHE A 454 18.03 3.90 -6.24
C PHE A 454 18.87 3.13 -7.25
N GLU A 455 18.29 2.75 -8.39
CA GLU A 455 19.00 2.07 -9.46
C GLU A 455 20.10 2.93 -10.11
N GLU A 456 19.91 4.25 -10.20
CA GLU A 456 20.95 5.18 -10.66
C GLU A 456 22.17 5.15 -9.73
N PHE A 457 21.94 5.19 -8.40
CA PHE A 457 23.02 5.10 -7.40
C PHE A 457 23.74 3.75 -7.50
N ARG A 458 22.98 2.66 -7.61
CA ARG A 458 23.55 1.31 -7.75
C ARG A 458 24.45 1.18 -8.98
N ARG A 459 24.04 1.70 -10.14
CA ARG A 459 24.84 1.67 -11.37
C ARG A 459 26.09 2.54 -11.33
N ARG A 460 26.11 3.55 -10.48
CA ARG A 460 27.25 4.45 -10.29
C ARG A 460 28.17 4.02 -9.15
N ALA A 461 27.90 2.89 -8.53
CA ALA A 461 28.72 2.40 -7.44
C ALA A 461 30.15 2.12 -7.91
N ASP A 462 31.10 2.59 -7.12
CA ASP A 462 32.55 2.43 -7.37
C ASP A 462 33.07 1.10 -6.81
N GLU A 463 32.34 0.54 -5.86
CA GLU A 463 32.72 -0.67 -5.14
C GLU A 463 31.52 -1.62 -5.05
N VAL A 464 31.78 -2.88 -5.33
CA VAL A 464 30.80 -3.96 -5.20
C VAL A 464 31.40 -5.07 -4.36
N ILE A 465 30.62 -5.67 -3.46
CA ILE A 465 30.98 -6.84 -2.70
C ILE A 465 30.26 -8.01 -3.35
N ASP A 466 30.97 -8.74 -4.18
CA ASP A 466 30.56 -10.02 -4.76
C ASP A 466 31.39 -11.15 -4.15
N HIS A 467 31.11 -12.39 -4.49
CA HIS A 467 31.87 -13.56 -4.04
C HIS A 467 33.33 -13.41 -4.50
N GLU A 468 34.27 -13.32 -3.52
CA GLU A 468 35.72 -13.46 -3.76
C GLU A 468 36.11 -14.94 -3.79
#